data_0fb4ec343fc05666db7b4c217f182857
#
_entry.id   0fb4ec343fc05666db7b4c217f182857
#
_cell.length_a   1.000
_cell.length_b   1.000
_cell.length_c   1.000
_cell.angle_alpha   90.00
_cell.angle_beta   90.00
_cell.angle_gamma   90.00
#
_symmetry.space_group_name_H-M   'P 1'
#
loop_
_entity.id
_entity.type
_entity.pdbx_description
1 polymer ?
#
loop_
_entity_poly.entity_id
_entity_poly.type
_entity_poly.pdbx_seq_one_letter_code
_entity_poly.pdbx_strand_id
1 'polypeptide(L)'
;MAGQTDAHSGPRRCRCGGDTGSPEERGDDVTITVLIENHEDREGRGLASEHGLSLLVDAAAATFLFDIGASSRFLENARRLGRTLEDIPCVAISHGHYDHGGGLKAFLEANPRGRIFVQRGALEEHFARDGESGYRSIGLDRDLAAAHAARFVIVDDAVEMLPDVWLVAGIDGAHPLPRDMQRFHRRAGHGYRSDDFSHELAVVVRDRRGLVVLAGCSHRGILNVLETAERRFPGEPIHALVGGFHLPDAEPGKLAETAEELATIGRSLRARN
;
A
#
# COMPACT_ATOMS: atom_id res chain seq x y z
N MET A 1 -40.31 -12.86 15.72
CA MET A 1 -38.97 -12.27 15.92
C MET A 1 -38.04 -13.07 15.04
N ALA A 2 -37.75 -12.57 13.85
CA ALA A 2 -36.87 -13.23 12.89
C ALA A 2 -35.54 -12.46 12.92
N GLY A 3 -34.45 -13.17 13.31
CA GLY A 3 -33.11 -12.63 13.30
C GLY A 3 -32.61 -12.50 11.86
N GLN A 4 -32.21 -11.32 11.48
CA GLN A 4 -31.46 -11.05 10.27
C GLN A 4 -30.03 -11.57 10.48
N THR A 5 -29.67 -12.59 9.71
CA THR A 5 -28.28 -13.02 9.53
C THR A 5 -27.63 -12.07 8.52
N ASP A 6 -26.65 -11.29 8.97
CA ASP A 6 -25.81 -10.48 8.10
C ASP A 6 -25.05 -11.42 7.13
N ALA A 7 -25.44 -11.38 5.87
CA ALA A 7 -24.73 -12.04 4.81
C ALA A 7 -23.40 -11.27 4.57
N HIS A 8 -22.28 -11.90 4.87
CA HIS A 8 -20.95 -11.44 4.43
C HIS A 8 -20.97 -11.36 2.90
N SER A 9 -21.10 -10.14 2.38
CA SER A 9 -20.96 -9.89 0.94
C SER A 9 -19.50 -10.09 0.56
N GLY A 10 -19.22 -11.10 -0.25
CA GLY A 10 -17.91 -11.34 -0.83
C GLY A 10 -17.41 -10.12 -1.62
N PRO A 11 -16.11 -9.99 -1.82
CA PRO A 11 -15.48 -8.80 -2.40
C PRO A 11 -15.92 -8.52 -3.83
N ARG A 12 -16.14 -7.24 -4.14
CA ARG A 12 -16.60 -6.77 -5.46
C ARG A 12 -15.45 -6.72 -6.47
N ARG A 13 -15.71 -7.09 -7.73
CA ARG A 13 -14.72 -7.03 -8.83
C ARG A 13 -14.78 -5.70 -9.55
N CYS A 14 -13.65 -4.99 -9.62
CA CYS A 14 -13.46 -3.82 -10.45
C CYS A 14 -12.47 -4.18 -11.58
N ARG A 15 -12.91 -4.31 -12.82
CA ARG A 15 -12.04 -4.74 -13.93
C ARG A 15 -11.36 -3.56 -14.59
N CYS A 16 -10.03 -3.56 -14.57
CA CYS A 16 -9.23 -2.85 -15.56
C CYS A 16 -9.05 -3.80 -16.75
N GLY A 17 -9.54 -3.43 -17.93
CA GLY A 17 -9.45 -4.25 -19.14
C GLY A 17 -7.99 -4.37 -19.60
N GLY A 18 -7.41 -5.55 -19.45
CA GLY A 18 -6.14 -5.97 -20.03
C GLY A 18 -6.34 -7.27 -20.80
N ASP A 19 -5.66 -7.43 -21.90
CA ASP A 19 -5.74 -8.58 -22.80
C ASP A 19 -5.31 -9.86 -22.08
N THR A 20 -6.19 -10.87 -22.07
CA THR A 20 -5.97 -12.15 -21.39
C THR A 20 -5.21 -13.10 -22.32
N GLY A 21 -3.88 -13.10 -22.23
CA GLY A 21 -3.08 -14.23 -22.74
C GLY A 21 -3.44 -15.52 -21.99
N SER A 22 -3.24 -16.68 -22.64
CA SER A 22 -3.61 -17.99 -22.09
C SER A 22 -2.92 -18.27 -20.73
N PRO A 23 -3.60 -18.99 -19.80
CA PRO A 23 -3.12 -19.22 -18.43
C PRO A 23 -1.83 -20.03 -18.30
N GLU A 24 -1.36 -20.68 -19.34
CA GLU A 24 -0.30 -21.69 -19.28
C GLU A 24 1.15 -21.18 -19.44
N GLU A 25 1.37 -19.86 -19.69
CA GLU A 25 2.74 -19.31 -19.94
C GLU A 25 3.16 -18.22 -18.96
N ARG A 26 2.38 -17.89 -17.94
CA ARG A 26 2.77 -16.89 -16.96
C ARG A 26 3.34 -17.57 -15.72
N GLY A 27 4.59 -17.24 -15.40
CA GLY A 27 5.20 -17.69 -14.15
C GLY A 27 4.34 -17.31 -12.96
N ASP A 28 4.00 -18.28 -12.13
CA ASP A 28 3.14 -18.12 -10.96
C ASP A 28 3.79 -17.32 -9.82
N ASP A 29 5.01 -16.85 -9.99
CA ASP A 29 5.78 -16.16 -8.95
C ASP A 29 5.64 -14.63 -9.05
N VAL A 30 5.26 -14.01 -7.94
CA VAL A 30 5.25 -12.55 -7.80
C VAL A 30 6.70 -12.04 -7.76
N THR A 31 7.03 -11.08 -8.63
CA THR A 31 8.31 -10.37 -8.59
C THR A 31 8.10 -8.93 -8.16
N ILE A 32 8.88 -8.47 -7.19
CA ILE A 32 8.81 -7.11 -6.68
C ILE A 32 10.13 -6.40 -6.96
N THR A 33 10.04 -5.32 -7.73
CA THR A 33 11.17 -4.42 -8.01
C THR A 33 11.01 -3.16 -7.18
N VAL A 34 11.94 -2.89 -6.27
CA VAL A 34 11.96 -1.65 -5.48
C VAL A 34 12.43 -0.52 -6.39
N LEU A 35 11.55 0.44 -6.65
CA LEU A 35 11.87 1.65 -7.42
C LEU A 35 12.36 2.78 -6.52
N ILE A 36 11.73 2.95 -5.36
CA ILE A 36 12.11 3.95 -4.34
C ILE A 36 12.06 3.34 -2.96
N GLU A 37 13.09 3.62 -2.19
CA GLU A 37 13.16 3.37 -0.76
C GLU A 37 14.12 4.38 -0.09
N ASN A 38 14.18 4.40 1.25
CA ASN A 38 14.91 5.40 2.03
C ASN A 38 16.43 5.27 1.95
N HIS A 39 16.96 4.08 1.63
CA HIS A 39 18.39 3.82 1.66
C HIS A 39 19.04 4.04 0.29
N GLU A 40 20.29 4.46 0.31
CA GLU A 40 21.10 4.61 -0.89
C GLU A 40 21.34 3.25 -1.57
N ASP A 41 21.44 3.27 -2.89
CA ASP A 41 21.75 2.12 -3.71
C ASP A 41 23.17 1.58 -3.41
N ARG A 42 23.24 0.50 -2.62
CA ARG A 42 24.51 -0.13 -2.23
C ARG A 42 25.12 -1.01 -3.33
N GLU A 43 24.36 -1.31 -4.37
CA GLU A 43 24.83 -2.16 -5.50
C GLU A 43 25.45 -1.33 -6.63
N GLY A 44 25.46 -0.01 -6.51
CA GLY A 44 26.09 0.88 -7.48
C GLY A 44 25.37 0.98 -8.83
N ARG A 45 24.08 0.65 -8.88
CA ARG A 45 23.24 0.75 -10.09
C ARG A 45 22.89 2.20 -10.45
N GLY A 46 23.27 3.14 -9.58
CA GLY A 46 22.96 4.56 -9.73
C GLY A 46 21.51 4.91 -9.48
N LEU A 47 20.79 4.10 -8.70
CA LEU A 47 19.41 4.36 -8.34
C LEU A 47 19.34 5.49 -7.31
N ALA A 48 18.40 6.41 -7.51
CA ALA A 48 18.14 7.48 -6.56
C ALA A 48 17.33 6.93 -5.38
N SER A 49 17.65 7.37 -4.17
CA SER A 49 16.84 7.15 -2.98
C SER A 49 16.11 8.43 -2.59
N GLU A 50 15.01 8.30 -1.89
CA GLU A 50 14.31 9.40 -1.21
C GLU A 50 13.47 8.83 -0.07
N HIS A 51 13.05 9.69 0.84
CA HIS A 51 12.10 9.27 1.86
C HIS A 51 10.78 8.89 1.20
N GLY A 52 10.40 7.61 1.32
CA GLY A 52 9.19 7.08 0.72
C GLY A 52 9.35 5.68 0.15
N LEU A 53 8.31 5.23 -0.53
CA LEU A 53 8.23 3.90 -1.12
C LEU A 53 7.67 3.95 -2.55
N SER A 54 8.23 3.14 -3.44
CA SER A 54 7.61 2.79 -4.71
C SER A 54 8.03 1.40 -5.13
N LEU A 55 7.07 0.53 -5.36
CA LEU A 55 7.28 -0.85 -5.78
C LEU A 55 6.63 -1.09 -7.15
N LEU A 56 7.37 -1.67 -8.07
CA LEU A 56 6.83 -2.24 -9.29
C LEU A 56 6.62 -3.73 -9.06
N VAL A 57 5.38 -4.18 -9.22
CA VAL A 57 4.97 -5.54 -8.90
C VAL A 57 4.54 -6.25 -10.16
N ASP A 58 5.26 -7.30 -10.53
CA ASP A 58 4.91 -8.20 -11.61
C ASP A 58 4.15 -9.39 -10.98
N ALA A 59 2.84 -9.43 -11.19
CA ALA A 59 1.98 -10.53 -10.82
C ALA A 59 1.53 -11.31 -12.07
N ALA A 60 1.01 -12.53 -11.90
CA ALA A 60 0.61 -13.39 -13.02
C ALA A 60 -0.33 -12.69 -14.03
N ALA A 61 -1.24 -11.85 -13.56
CA ALA A 61 -2.24 -11.18 -14.40
C ALA A 61 -1.74 -9.90 -15.07
N ALA A 62 -0.90 -9.11 -14.39
CA ALA A 62 -0.39 -7.85 -14.91
C ALA A 62 0.68 -7.24 -13.98
N THR A 63 1.42 -6.29 -14.51
CA THR A 63 2.33 -5.44 -13.73
C THR A 63 1.57 -4.21 -13.23
N PHE A 64 1.79 -3.81 -11.97
CA PHE A 64 1.20 -2.62 -11.38
C PHE A 64 2.19 -1.91 -10.45
N LEU A 65 1.88 -0.68 -10.06
CA LEU A 65 2.64 0.07 -9.06
C LEU A 65 1.93 0.03 -7.69
N PHE A 66 2.71 -0.14 -6.65
CA PHE A 66 2.31 0.10 -5.27
C PHE A 66 3.15 1.23 -4.71
N ASP A 67 2.51 2.36 -4.42
CA ASP A 67 3.11 3.65 -4.12
C ASP A 67 4.03 4.19 -5.23
N ILE A 68 4.31 5.47 -5.22
CA ILE A 68 5.07 6.18 -6.27
C ILE A 68 6.07 7.21 -5.70
N GLY A 69 6.46 7.03 -4.43
CA GLY A 69 7.45 7.89 -3.79
C GLY A 69 7.01 9.35 -3.60
N ALA A 70 7.97 10.18 -3.22
CA ALA A 70 7.76 11.60 -2.96
C ALA A 70 7.90 12.48 -4.22
N SER A 71 8.54 11.98 -5.27
CA SER A 71 8.89 12.77 -6.45
C SER A 71 8.84 11.94 -7.75
N SER A 72 9.43 12.48 -8.83
CA SER A 72 9.54 11.75 -10.12
C SER A 72 10.65 10.70 -10.16
N ARG A 73 11.43 10.52 -9.08
CA ARG A 73 12.61 9.62 -9.05
C ARG A 73 12.27 8.17 -9.35
N PHE A 74 11.08 7.70 -8.99
CA PHE A 74 10.64 6.34 -9.32
C PHE A 74 10.61 6.07 -10.84
N LEU A 75 10.27 7.07 -11.67
CA LEU A 75 10.31 6.96 -13.13
C LEU A 75 11.75 6.85 -13.65
N GLU A 76 12.66 7.63 -13.08
CA GLU A 76 14.08 7.58 -13.42
C GLU A 76 14.67 6.22 -13.07
N ASN A 77 14.40 5.72 -11.86
CA ASN A 77 14.86 4.41 -11.41
C ASN A 77 14.26 3.27 -12.26
N ALA A 78 12.98 3.34 -12.61
CA ALA A 78 12.38 2.38 -13.51
C ALA A 78 13.12 2.31 -14.86
N ARG A 79 13.42 3.47 -15.48
CA ARG A 79 14.19 3.53 -16.73
C ARG A 79 15.60 2.94 -16.58
N ARG A 80 16.30 3.25 -15.47
CA ARG A 80 17.64 2.67 -15.19
C ARG A 80 17.61 1.16 -15.03
N LEU A 81 16.50 0.63 -14.51
CA LEU A 81 16.23 -0.81 -14.39
C LEU A 81 15.66 -1.45 -15.67
N GLY A 82 15.58 -0.69 -16.78
CA GLY A 82 15.05 -1.18 -18.05
C GLY A 82 13.53 -1.39 -18.05
N ARG A 83 12.80 -0.71 -17.14
CA ARG A 83 11.35 -0.83 -17.02
C ARG A 83 10.67 0.43 -17.57
N THR A 84 9.57 0.23 -18.32
CA THR A 84 8.67 1.32 -18.73
C THR A 84 7.40 1.31 -17.89
N LEU A 85 6.90 2.51 -17.56
CA LEU A 85 5.69 2.68 -16.74
C LEU A 85 4.54 3.32 -17.55
N GLU A 86 4.72 3.55 -18.84
CA GLU A 86 3.74 4.24 -19.70
C GLU A 86 2.43 3.47 -19.86
N ASP A 87 2.50 2.14 -19.85
CA ASP A 87 1.36 1.24 -20.06
C ASP A 87 0.94 0.48 -18.79
N ILE A 88 1.48 0.84 -17.62
CA ILE A 88 1.04 0.24 -16.35
C ILE A 88 -0.46 0.52 -16.16
N PRO A 89 -1.30 -0.53 -15.99
CA PRO A 89 -2.75 -0.35 -15.95
C PRO A 89 -3.24 0.38 -14.71
N CYS A 90 -2.51 0.29 -13.61
CA CYS A 90 -2.91 0.90 -12.35
C CYS A 90 -1.76 1.10 -11.36
N VAL A 91 -1.98 2.03 -10.44
CA VAL A 91 -1.21 2.23 -9.22
C VAL A 91 -2.14 2.19 -8.03
N ALA A 92 -1.73 1.55 -6.94
CA ALA A 92 -2.38 1.63 -5.64
C ALA A 92 -1.56 2.53 -4.72
N ILE A 93 -2.18 3.55 -4.13
CA ILE A 93 -1.57 4.43 -3.13
C ILE A 93 -2.00 3.95 -1.74
N SER A 94 -1.02 3.57 -0.92
CA SER A 94 -1.25 2.95 0.38
C SER A 94 -1.96 3.86 1.38
N HIS A 95 -1.63 5.15 1.40
CA HIS A 95 -2.23 6.14 2.30
C HIS A 95 -1.96 7.58 1.82
N GLY A 96 -2.46 8.56 2.54
CA GLY A 96 -2.51 9.96 2.11
C GLY A 96 -1.26 10.79 2.32
N HIS A 97 -0.05 10.21 2.45
CA HIS A 97 1.18 10.97 2.64
C HIS A 97 1.97 11.16 1.34
N TYR A 98 2.65 12.32 1.24
CA TYR A 98 3.39 12.73 0.03
C TYR A 98 4.54 11.79 -0.34
N ASP A 99 5.16 11.14 0.62
CA ASP A 99 6.27 10.20 0.43
C ASP A 99 5.83 8.85 -0.18
N HIS A 100 4.52 8.64 -0.33
CA HIS A 100 3.91 7.50 -0.99
C HIS A 100 3.16 7.85 -2.28
N GLY A 101 2.66 9.08 -2.38
CA GLY A 101 1.89 9.53 -3.54
C GLY A 101 2.35 10.86 -4.14
N GLY A 102 3.47 11.43 -3.70
CA GLY A 102 3.99 12.70 -4.22
C GLY A 102 4.43 12.64 -5.69
N GLY A 103 4.77 11.46 -6.18
CA GLY A 103 5.06 11.21 -7.59
C GLY A 103 3.85 11.29 -8.53
N LEU A 104 2.65 11.59 -8.01
CA LEU A 104 1.39 11.56 -8.75
C LEU A 104 1.42 12.39 -10.04
N LYS A 105 1.96 13.61 -9.99
CA LYS A 105 2.10 14.45 -11.19
C LYS A 105 2.94 13.76 -12.26
N ALA A 106 4.09 13.24 -11.89
CA ALA A 106 4.99 12.57 -12.82
C ALA A 106 4.36 11.29 -13.40
N PHE A 107 3.61 10.53 -12.58
CA PHE A 107 2.86 9.36 -13.06
C PHE A 107 1.78 9.75 -14.08
N LEU A 108 0.98 10.77 -13.80
CA LEU A 108 -0.09 11.23 -14.68
C LEU A 108 0.43 11.72 -16.02
N GLU A 109 1.60 12.40 -16.04
CA GLU A 109 2.27 12.88 -17.25
C GLU A 109 2.87 11.72 -18.07
N ALA A 110 3.50 10.75 -17.40
CA ALA A 110 4.16 9.63 -18.06
C ALA A 110 3.18 8.54 -18.51
N ASN A 111 2.09 8.35 -17.79
CA ASN A 111 1.10 7.31 -18.08
C ASN A 111 -0.29 7.95 -18.26
N PRO A 112 -0.82 8.06 -19.48
CA PRO A 112 -2.08 8.77 -19.75
C PRO A 112 -3.33 7.96 -19.38
N ARG A 113 -3.23 6.66 -19.09
CA ARG A 113 -4.38 5.75 -18.97
C ARG A 113 -4.50 5.04 -17.62
N GLY A 114 -3.39 4.80 -16.93
CA GLY A 114 -3.35 4.02 -15.70
C GLY A 114 -4.27 4.58 -14.61
N ARG A 115 -5.04 3.73 -13.96
CA ARG A 115 -5.97 4.11 -12.89
C ARG A 115 -5.23 4.22 -11.56
N ILE A 116 -5.73 5.09 -10.69
CA ILE A 116 -5.14 5.37 -9.37
C ILE A 116 -6.14 4.91 -8.33
N PHE A 117 -5.79 3.85 -7.61
CA PHE A 117 -6.60 3.32 -6.53
C PHE A 117 -6.14 3.91 -5.20
N VAL A 118 -7.08 4.41 -4.44
CA VAL A 118 -6.80 5.12 -3.19
C VAL A 118 -8.00 5.04 -2.25
N GLN A 119 -7.76 4.99 -0.95
CA GLN A 119 -8.84 5.11 0.02
C GLN A 119 -9.31 6.58 0.09
N ARG A 120 -10.61 6.79 0.25
CA ARG A 120 -11.23 8.12 0.22
C ARG A 120 -10.55 9.14 1.12
N GLY A 121 -10.27 8.76 2.37
CA GLY A 121 -9.64 9.63 3.36
C GLY A 121 -8.20 10.03 3.01
N ALA A 122 -7.51 9.28 2.14
CA ALA A 122 -6.16 9.64 1.70
C ALA A 122 -6.11 10.93 0.86
N LEU A 123 -7.25 11.34 0.29
CA LEU A 123 -7.40 12.61 -0.44
C LEU A 123 -7.80 13.79 0.47
N GLU A 124 -7.86 13.59 1.78
CA GLU A 124 -8.05 14.69 2.75
C GLU A 124 -6.74 15.45 2.98
N GLU A 125 -6.80 16.51 3.80
CA GLU A 125 -5.61 17.27 4.17
C GLU A 125 -4.91 16.61 5.36
N HIS A 126 -3.68 16.17 5.15
CA HIS A 126 -2.84 15.52 6.15
C HIS A 126 -1.70 16.43 6.60
N PHE A 127 -1.38 16.38 7.89
CA PHE A 127 -0.39 17.25 8.52
C PHE A 127 0.47 16.46 9.50
N ALA A 128 1.75 16.83 9.58
CA ALA A 128 2.62 16.44 10.68
C ALA A 128 2.82 17.62 11.62
N ARG A 129 2.88 17.35 12.92
CA ARG A 129 3.23 18.36 13.93
C ARG A 129 4.66 18.84 13.68
N ASP A 130 4.84 20.17 13.68
CA ASP A 130 6.12 20.83 13.46
C ASP A 130 6.36 21.82 14.61
N GLY A 131 7.29 21.46 15.50
CA GLY A 131 7.51 22.20 16.75
C GLY A 131 6.32 22.14 17.73
N GLU A 132 6.25 23.11 18.63
CA GLU A 132 5.26 23.10 19.71
C GLU A 132 3.85 23.50 19.25
N SER A 133 3.73 24.32 18.22
CA SER A 133 2.42 24.87 17.79
C SER A 133 2.19 24.83 16.27
N GLY A 134 3.16 24.35 15.48
CA GLY A 134 3.09 24.32 14.03
C GLY A 134 2.53 23.01 13.48
N TYR A 135 2.03 23.10 12.23
CA TYR A 135 1.62 21.95 11.43
C TYR A 135 2.17 22.12 10.01
N ARG A 136 2.86 21.11 9.50
CA ARG A 136 3.35 21.05 8.13
C ARG A 136 2.46 20.12 7.32
N SER A 137 2.00 20.57 6.15
CA SER A 137 1.27 19.70 5.23
C SER A 137 2.15 18.53 4.77
N ILE A 138 1.59 17.34 4.80
CA ILE A 138 2.20 16.09 4.33
C ILE A 138 1.27 15.30 3.41
N GLY A 139 0.16 15.91 3.01
CA GLY A 139 -0.86 15.26 2.18
C GLY A 139 -0.48 15.16 0.71
N LEU A 140 -1.34 14.49 -0.04
CA LEU A 140 -1.29 14.41 -1.50
C LEU A 140 -1.72 15.73 -2.15
N ASP A 141 -1.34 15.93 -3.42
CA ASP A 141 -1.81 17.06 -4.23
C ASP A 141 -3.30 16.86 -4.58
N ARG A 142 -4.16 17.53 -3.83
CA ARG A 142 -5.62 17.41 -3.93
C ARG A 142 -6.16 18.08 -5.19
N ASP A 143 -5.55 19.19 -5.61
CA ASP A 143 -5.97 19.91 -6.80
C ASP A 143 -5.67 19.08 -8.04
N LEU A 144 -4.50 18.45 -8.08
CA LEU A 144 -4.13 17.49 -9.11
C LEU A 144 -5.07 16.28 -9.12
N ALA A 145 -5.39 15.72 -7.95
CA ALA A 145 -6.34 14.61 -7.85
C ALA A 145 -7.74 15.00 -8.35
N ALA A 146 -8.22 16.19 -8.03
CA ALA A 146 -9.50 16.72 -8.51
C ALA A 146 -9.51 16.95 -10.03
N ALA A 147 -8.41 17.50 -10.58
CA ALA A 147 -8.27 17.72 -12.01
C ALA A 147 -8.27 16.41 -12.84
N HIS A 148 -7.85 15.31 -12.23
CA HIS A 148 -7.78 13.97 -12.84
C HIS A 148 -8.76 12.97 -12.22
N ALA A 149 -9.85 13.43 -11.61
CA ALA A 149 -10.79 12.61 -10.83
C ALA A 149 -11.29 11.36 -11.57
N ALA A 150 -11.44 11.41 -12.88
CA ALA A 150 -11.87 10.27 -13.71
C ALA A 150 -10.87 9.08 -13.68
N ARG A 151 -9.62 9.30 -13.28
CA ARG A 151 -8.60 8.26 -13.16
C ARG A 151 -8.56 7.64 -11.76
N PHE A 152 -9.18 8.29 -10.77
CA PHE A 152 -9.18 7.80 -9.40
C PHE A 152 -10.30 6.80 -9.17
N VAL A 153 -9.96 5.74 -8.46
CA VAL A 153 -10.89 4.70 -7.99
C VAL A 153 -10.82 4.70 -6.47
N ILE A 154 -11.94 5.02 -5.85
CA ILE A 154 -12.03 5.03 -4.40
C ILE A 154 -12.24 3.60 -3.88
N VAL A 155 -11.42 3.22 -2.93
CA VAL A 155 -11.44 1.92 -2.26
C VAL A 155 -11.91 2.12 -0.82
N ASP A 156 -13.15 1.76 -0.54
CA ASP A 156 -13.75 1.90 0.80
C ASP A 156 -13.76 0.57 1.57
N ASP A 157 -13.53 -0.57 0.89
CA ASP A 157 -13.47 -1.92 1.45
C ASP A 157 -12.45 -2.78 0.66
N ALA A 158 -12.51 -4.10 0.78
CA ALA A 158 -11.70 -4.98 -0.07
C ALA A 158 -12.23 -5.01 -1.51
N VAL A 159 -11.34 -4.84 -2.48
CA VAL A 159 -11.66 -4.88 -3.91
C VAL A 159 -10.58 -5.61 -4.71
N GLU A 160 -10.98 -6.48 -5.63
CA GLU A 160 -10.07 -7.07 -6.59
C GLU A 160 -9.71 -6.02 -7.65
N MET A 161 -8.47 -5.51 -7.60
CA MET A 161 -7.94 -4.51 -8.53
C MET A 161 -7.58 -5.12 -9.88
N LEU A 162 -6.90 -6.25 -9.85
CA LEU A 162 -6.52 -7.11 -10.97
C LEU A 162 -6.80 -8.57 -10.58
N PRO A 163 -6.87 -9.52 -11.52
CA PRO A 163 -7.01 -10.93 -11.15
C PRO A 163 -5.95 -11.34 -10.13
N ASP A 164 -6.40 -11.91 -9.02
CA ASP A 164 -5.56 -12.33 -7.88
C ASP A 164 -4.76 -11.22 -7.18
N VAL A 165 -5.10 -9.95 -7.45
CA VAL A 165 -4.52 -8.78 -6.76
C VAL A 165 -5.63 -7.99 -6.08
N TRP A 166 -5.59 -7.93 -4.77
CA TRP A 166 -6.61 -7.32 -3.92
C TRP A 166 -6.09 -6.08 -3.21
N LEU A 167 -6.90 -5.04 -3.17
CA LEU A 167 -6.72 -3.91 -2.27
C LEU A 167 -7.56 -4.16 -1.03
N VAL A 168 -6.97 -4.02 0.14
CA VAL A 168 -7.63 -4.25 1.43
C VAL A 168 -7.58 -2.96 2.23
N ALA A 169 -8.71 -2.27 2.29
CA ALA A 169 -8.94 -1.13 3.18
C ALA A 169 -9.63 -1.59 4.49
N GLY A 170 -9.82 -0.65 5.41
CA GLY A 170 -10.43 -0.97 6.70
C GLY A 170 -9.52 -1.84 7.57
N ILE A 171 -8.22 -1.51 7.57
CA ILE A 171 -7.24 -2.19 8.41
C ILE A 171 -7.61 -1.95 9.88
N ASP A 172 -7.88 -3.03 10.59
CA ASP A 172 -8.18 -3.03 12.04
C ASP A 172 -7.62 -4.29 12.69
N GLY A 173 -7.51 -4.29 13.99
CA GLY A 173 -7.04 -5.43 14.78
C GLY A 173 -6.84 -5.07 16.25
N ALA A 174 -6.41 -6.05 17.03
CA ALA A 174 -6.22 -5.91 18.47
C ALA A 174 -4.81 -5.44 18.85
N HIS A 175 -3.89 -5.34 17.90
CA HIS A 175 -2.51 -4.97 18.18
C HIS A 175 -2.36 -3.45 18.38
N PRO A 176 -1.48 -3.03 19.30
CA PRO A 176 -1.23 -1.61 19.57
C PRO A 176 -0.73 -0.87 18.31
N LEU A 177 -1.20 0.38 18.16
CA LEU A 177 -0.69 1.27 17.10
C LEU A 177 0.75 1.72 17.39
N PRO A 178 1.53 2.09 16.37
CA PRO A 178 2.84 2.71 16.53
C PRO A 178 2.76 3.96 17.41
N ARG A 179 3.81 4.21 18.24
CA ARG A 179 3.77 5.26 19.27
C ARG A 179 3.76 6.68 18.74
N ASP A 180 4.38 6.91 17.59
CA ASP A 180 4.55 8.25 17.00
C ASP A 180 3.32 8.74 16.23
N MET A 181 2.23 7.97 16.22
CA MET A 181 0.96 8.34 15.59
C MET A 181 0.42 9.69 16.07
N GLN A 182 0.77 10.10 17.29
CA GLN A 182 0.32 11.36 17.88
C GLN A 182 0.82 12.61 17.15
N ARG A 183 1.85 12.48 16.31
CA ARG A 183 2.37 13.60 15.49
C ARG A 183 1.56 13.87 14.23
N PHE A 184 0.70 12.95 13.82
CA PHE A 184 -0.06 13.04 12.57
C PHE A 184 -1.48 13.51 12.80
N HIS A 185 -1.93 14.39 11.92
CA HIS A 185 -3.22 15.07 12.05
C HIS A 185 -3.91 15.21 10.70
N ARG A 186 -5.24 15.32 10.74
CA ARG A 186 -6.06 15.69 9.59
C ARG A 186 -6.78 17.01 9.84
N ARG A 187 -7.18 17.72 8.78
CA ARG A 187 -8.01 18.90 8.88
C ARG A 187 -9.38 18.54 9.50
N ALA A 188 -9.83 19.34 10.45
CA ALA A 188 -11.16 19.23 11.04
C ALA A 188 -11.76 20.64 11.23
N GLY A 189 -12.59 21.06 10.28
CA GLY A 189 -13.10 22.44 10.26
C GLY A 189 -11.95 23.46 10.19
N HIS A 190 -11.91 24.37 11.15
CA HIS A 190 -10.83 25.37 11.27
C HIS A 190 -9.61 24.88 12.06
N GLY A 191 -9.64 23.65 12.60
CA GLY A 191 -8.56 23.07 13.41
C GLY A 191 -8.02 21.78 12.86
N TYR A 192 -7.41 21.01 13.74
CA TYR A 192 -6.78 19.72 13.44
C TYR A 192 -7.31 18.69 14.42
N ARG A 193 -7.42 17.45 13.95
CA ARG A 193 -7.66 16.26 14.80
C ARG A 193 -6.57 15.24 14.56
N SER A 194 -6.31 14.37 15.51
CA SER A 194 -5.39 13.24 15.31
C SER A 194 -5.82 12.42 14.10
N ASP A 195 -4.85 11.98 13.32
CA ASP A 195 -5.10 11.06 12.24
C ASP A 195 -5.26 9.63 12.80
N ASP A 196 -6.35 8.98 12.45
CA ASP A 196 -6.63 7.60 12.84
C ASP A 196 -6.15 6.58 11.78
N PHE A 197 -5.61 7.08 10.67
CA PHE A 197 -5.15 6.30 9.51
C PHE A 197 -6.19 5.33 8.95
N SER A 198 -7.48 5.62 9.12
CA SER A 198 -8.56 4.87 8.48
C SER A 198 -8.49 4.86 6.96
N HIS A 199 -7.64 5.72 6.39
CA HIS A 199 -7.34 5.83 4.96
C HIS A 199 -6.18 4.94 4.50
N GLU A 200 -5.59 4.13 5.36
CA GLU A 200 -4.55 3.19 4.97
C GLU A 200 -5.15 1.96 4.30
N LEU A 201 -4.48 1.47 3.26
CA LEU A 201 -4.78 0.21 2.60
C LEU A 201 -3.52 -0.61 2.37
N ALA A 202 -3.68 -1.92 2.26
CA ALA A 202 -2.66 -2.87 1.86
C ALA A 202 -3.02 -3.53 0.53
N VAL A 203 -2.02 -4.08 -0.16
CA VAL A 203 -2.23 -4.94 -1.33
C VAL A 203 -1.96 -6.38 -0.93
N VAL A 204 -2.84 -7.28 -1.36
CA VAL A 204 -2.68 -8.72 -1.19
C VAL A 204 -2.66 -9.35 -2.58
N VAL A 205 -1.57 -10.04 -2.91
CA VAL A 205 -1.40 -10.77 -4.16
C VAL A 205 -1.40 -12.26 -3.87
N ARG A 206 -2.23 -13.03 -4.58
CA ARG A 206 -2.13 -14.48 -4.54
C ARG A 206 -0.97 -14.95 -5.40
N ASP A 207 -0.08 -15.69 -4.77
CA ASP A 207 1.03 -16.43 -5.37
C ASP A 207 0.77 -17.92 -5.16
N ARG A 208 1.36 -18.79 -5.95
CA ARG A 208 1.21 -20.26 -5.77
C ARG A 208 1.64 -20.77 -4.39
N ARG A 209 2.46 -20.02 -3.66
CA ARG A 209 2.94 -20.37 -2.31
C ARG A 209 2.07 -19.81 -1.19
N GLY A 210 1.10 -18.97 -1.52
CA GLY A 210 0.24 -18.26 -0.57
C GLY A 210 0.13 -16.78 -0.87
N LEU A 211 -0.23 -16.00 0.13
CA LEU A 211 -0.42 -14.56 -0.02
C LEU A 211 0.91 -13.80 0.08
N VAL A 212 1.11 -12.84 -0.81
CA VAL A 212 2.13 -11.79 -0.70
C VAL A 212 1.41 -10.52 -0.27
N VAL A 213 1.75 -10.00 0.91
CA VAL A 213 1.15 -8.77 1.47
C VAL A 213 2.11 -7.61 1.26
N LEU A 214 1.62 -6.53 0.64
CA LEU A 214 2.37 -5.28 0.47
C LEU A 214 1.74 -4.23 1.38
N ALA A 215 2.56 -3.59 2.20
CA ALA A 215 2.15 -2.53 3.10
C ALA A 215 2.93 -1.24 2.81
N GLY A 216 2.29 -0.07 2.94
CA GLY A 216 2.99 1.21 2.90
C GLY A 216 3.82 1.42 4.17
N CYS A 217 3.48 2.43 4.96
CA CYS A 217 4.13 2.67 6.25
C CYS A 217 3.60 1.80 7.39
N SER A 218 2.44 1.18 7.25
CA SER A 218 1.77 0.42 8.32
C SER A 218 1.45 1.26 9.55
N HIS A 219 0.90 2.45 9.36
CA HIS A 219 0.50 3.34 10.44
C HIS A 219 -0.59 2.74 11.35
N ARG A 220 -1.40 1.83 10.82
CA ARG A 220 -2.35 1.03 11.60
C ARG A 220 -1.69 -0.15 12.33
N GLY A 221 -0.36 -0.29 12.20
CA GLY A 221 0.43 -1.39 12.75
C GLY A 221 0.48 -2.60 11.82
N ILE A 222 1.69 -3.08 11.56
CA ILE A 222 1.90 -4.19 10.60
C ILE A 222 1.19 -5.48 11.02
N LEU A 223 1.05 -5.74 12.31
CA LEU A 223 0.33 -6.92 12.82
C LEU A 223 -1.17 -6.82 12.54
N ASN A 224 -1.75 -5.61 12.65
CA ASN A 224 -3.15 -5.36 12.28
C ASN A 224 -3.38 -5.51 10.77
N VAL A 225 -2.38 -5.13 9.94
CA VAL A 225 -2.42 -5.37 8.49
C VAL A 225 -2.50 -6.87 8.20
N LEU A 226 -1.64 -7.67 8.82
CA LEU A 226 -1.62 -9.13 8.64
C LEU A 226 -2.90 -9.79 9.16
N GLU A 227 -3.36 -9.42 10.36
CA GLU A 227 -4.61 -9.93 10.94
C GLU A 227 -5.80 -9.62 10.01
N THR A 228 -5.84 -8.42 9.43
CA THR A 228 -6.88 -8.05 8.46
C THR A 228 -6.78 -8.89 7.18
N ALA A 229 -5.57 -9.15 6.67
CA ALA A 229 -5.36 -10.02 5.51
C ALA A 229 -5.82 -11.45 5.81
N GLU A 230 -5.46 -12.04 6.96
CA GLU A 230 -5.88 -13.38 7.37
C GLU A 230 -7.41 -13.51 7.49
N ARG A 231 -8.08 -12.48 8.04
CA ARG A 231 -9.55 -12.46 8.10
C ARG A 231 -10.22 -12.38 6.73
N ARG A 232 -9.59 -11.67 5.79
CA ARG A 232 -10.13 -11.51 4.42
C ARG A 232 -9.88 -12.72 3.53
N PHE A 233 -8.82 -13.47 3.80
CA PHE A 233 -8.40 -14.66 3.04
C PHE A 233 -8.21 -15.87 3.97
N PRO A 234 -9.30 -16.36 4.58
CA PRO A 234 -9.21 -17.40 5.59
C PRO A 234 -8.66 -18.71 5.01
N GLY A 235 -7.66 -19.27 5.68
CA GLY A 235 -7.01 -20.51 5.28
C GLY A 235 -5.92 -20.39 4.22
N GLU A 236 -5.70 -19.20 3.66
CA GLU A 236 -4.59 -18.94 2.75
C GLU A 236 -3.35 -18.48 3.55
N PRO A 237 -2.20 -19.16 3.44
CA PRO A 237 -1.01 -18.78 4.20
C PRO A 237 -0.40 -17.48 3.67
N ILE A 238 0.04 -16.61 4.57
CA ILE A 238 0.86 -15.45 4.19
C ILE A 238 2.28 -15.96 3.93
N HIS A 239 2.71 -15.91 2.67
CA HIS A 239 4.01 -16.38 2.24
C HIS A 239 5.10 -15.31 2.37
N ALA A 240 4.75 -14.06 2.04
CA ALA A 240 5.68 -12.94 2.09
C ALA A 240 4.99 -11.65 2.55
N LEU A 241 5.80 -10.78 3.17
CA LEU A 241 5.42 -9.45 3.59
C LEU A 241 6.49 -8.47 3.14
N VAL A 242 6.10 -7.42 2.41
CA VAL A 242 7.01 -6.38 1.89
C VAL A 242 6.43 -5.00 2.16
N GLY A 243 7.26 -4.07 2.64
CA GLY A 243 6.85 -2.68 2.87
C GLY A 243 7.49 -2.03 4.08
N GLY A 244 6.93 -0.93 4.53
CA GLY A 244 7.33 -0.19 5.71
C GLY A 244 6.55 -0.63 6.96
N PHE A 245 7.22 -0.65 8.11
CA PHE A 245 6.64 -1.09 9.37
C PHE A 245 6.53 0.04 10.41
N HIS A 246 6.88 1.25 10.00
CA HIS A 246 6.83 2.47 10.81
C HIS A 246 7.38 2.27 12.24
N LEU A 247 8.60 1.75 12.33
CA LEU A 247 9.27 1.43 13.59
C LEU A 247 10.55 2.26 13.82
N PRO A 248 10.65 3.54 13.39
CA PRO A 248 11.92 4.29 13.45
C PRO A 248 12.41 4.51 14.88
N ASP A 249 11.49 4.68 15.83
CA ASP A 249 11.75 4.96 17.24
C ASP A 249 11.37 3.79 18.16
N ALA A 250 11.26 2.58 17.59
CA ALA A 250 10.89 1.42 18.40
C ALA A 250 12.07 1.00 19.28
N GLU A 251 11.80 0.86 20.57
CA GLU A 251 12.74 0.28 21.53
C GLU A 251 13.18 -1.12 21.05
N PRO A 252 14.46 -1.51 21.28
CA PRO A 252 14.96 -2.81 20.84
C PRO A 252 14.09 -4.00 21.27
N GLY A 253 13.50 -3.92 22.47
CA GLY A 253 12.55 -4.94 22.96
C GLY A 253 11.29 -5.02 22.12
N LYS A 254 10.75 -3.89 21.67
CA LYS A 254 9.55 -3.85 20.80
C LYS A 254 9.85 -4.38 19.39
N LEU A 255 11.03 -4.10 18.86
CA LEU A 255 11.47 -4.67 17.58
C LEU A 255 11.57 -6.19 17.67
N ALA A 256 12.18 -6.71 18.77
CA ALA A 256 12.27 -8.16 19.00
C ALA A 256 10.89 -8.80 19.14
N GLU A 257 10.00 -8.21 19.96
CA GLU A 257 8.61 -8.67 20.13
C GLU A 257 7.86 -8.72 18.79
N THR A 258 7.90 -7.65 18.01
CA THR A 258 7.26 -7.61 16.68
C THR A 258 7.85 -8.66 15.74
N ALA A 259 9.18 -8.85 15.75
CA ALA A 259 9.82 -9.88 14.94
C ALA A 259 9.43 -11.31 15.38
N GLU A 260 9.28 -11.56 16.68
CA GLU A 260 8.81 -12.85 17.22
C GLU A 260 7.33 -13.11 16.83
N GLU A 261 6.48 -12.09 16.91
CA GLU A 261 5.08 -12.19 16.50
C GLU A 261 4.97 -12.47 14.98
N LEU A 262 5.71 -11.75 14.14
CA LEU A 262 5.80 -12.02 12.69
C LEU A 262 6.30 -13.44 12.40
N ALA A 263 7.33 -13.90 13.12
CA ALA A 263 7.84 -15.25 12.99
C ALA A 263 6.83 -16.32 13.46
N THR A 264 5.97 -16.00 14.42
CA THR A 264 4.92 -16.90 14.92
C THR A 264 3.79 -17.03 13.90
N ILE A 265 3.35 -15.94 13.27
CA ILE A 265 2.41 -15.96 12.15
C ILE A 265 2.95 -16.87 11.05
N GLY A 266 4.19 -16.67 10.61
CA GLY A 266 4.82 -17.52 9.60
C GLY A 266 4.99 -19.00 9.99
N ARG A 267 5.09 -19.34 11.30
CA ARG A 267 5.17 -20.73 11.80
C ARG A 267 3.80 -21.38 11.94
N SER A 268 2.81 -20.66 12.42
CA SER A 268 1.44 -21.21 12.57
C SER A 268 0.86 -21.60 11.22
N LEU A 269 1.23 -20.88 10.17
CA LEU A 269 0.84 -21.18 8.79
C LEU A 269 1.54 -22.45 8.24
N ARG A 270 2.80 -22.71 8.62
CA ARG A 270 3.51 -23.95 8.26
C ARG A 270 3.02 -25.18 9.02
N ALA A 271 2.46 -25.01 10.21
CA ALA A 271 1.95 -26.10 11.03
C ALA A 271 0.52 -26.55 10.65
N ARG A 272 -0.16 -25.80 9.78
CA ARG A 272 -1.50 -26.16 9.28
C ARG A 272 -1.48 -26.92 7.94
N ASN A 273 -0.32 -27.10 7.35
CA ASN A 273 -0.05 -27.95 6.19
C ASN A 273 0.61 -29.25 6.66
#